data_db18c0d47067bfb6c3ad912f4ffd2e5f
#
_entry.id   db18c0d47067bfb6c3ad912f4ffd2e5f
#
_cell.length_a   1.000
_cell.length_b   1.000
_cell.length_c   1.000
_cell.angle_alpha   90.00
_cell.angle_beta   90.00
_cell.angle_gamma   90.00
#
_symmetry.space_group_name_H-M   'P 1'
#
loop_
_entity.id
_entity.type
_entity.pdbx_description
1 polymer ?
#
loop_
_entity_poly.entity_id
_entity_poly.type
_entity_poly.pdbx_seq_one_letter_code
_entity_poly.pdbx_strand_id
1 'polypeptide(L)'
;LGIEREAGDVAVTDLKEGRWWYPTVYRSADGERRGTYVNVCTPVEIFPTEVRYVDLHVDVVKHADGTVERVDDDELDDAVEAGHVPEALAERAREVASAVESAL
;
A
#
# COMPACT_ATOMS: atom_id res chain seq x y z
N LEU A 1 -3.17 -9.26 -6.48
CA LEU A 1 -2.44 -9.27 -5.21
C LEU A 1 -1.42 -10.40 -5.20
N GLY A 2 -0.26 -10.17 -4.62
CA GLY A 2 0.77 -11.19 -4.44
C GLY A 2 0.57 -12.06 -3.20
N ILE A 3 -0.60 -11.99 -2.56
CA ILE A 3 -0.91 -12.67 -1.31
C ILE A 3 -2.11 -13.57 -1.51
N GLU A 4 -1.95 -14.86 -1.18
CA GLU A 4 -3.05 -15.83 -1.25
C GLU A 4 -4.04 -15.61 -0.10
N ARG A 5 -5.31 -15.75 -0.40
CA ARG A 5 -6.39 -15.64 0.58
C ARG A 5 -7.32 -16.85 0.48
N GLU A 6 -7.79 -17.30 1.63
CA GLU A 6 -8.73 -18.41 1.75
C GLU A 6 -9.96 -17.97 2.55
N ALA A 7 -11.03 -18.77 2.48
CA ALA A 7 -12.23 -18.52 3.28
C ALA A 7 -11.88 -18.49 4.77
N GLY A 8 -12.36 -17.48 5.48
CA GLY A 8 -12.07 -17.28 6.90
C GLY A 8 -10.83 -16.44 7.19
N ASP A 9 -10.05 -16.06 6.18
CA ASP A 9 -8.93 -15.16 6.36
C ASP A 9 -9.40 -13.77 6.77
N VAL A 10 -8.59 -13.11 7.61
CA VAL A 10 -8.87 -11.78 8.14
C VAL A 10 -7.89 -10.78 7.55
N ALA A 11 -8.40 -9.65 7.09
CA ALA A 11 -7.59 -8.52 6.63
C ALA A 11 -7.79 -7.35 7.59
N VAL A 12 -6.68 -6.80 8.12
CA VAL A 12 -6.72 -5.65 9.02
C VAL A 12 -5.92 -4.52 8.39
N THR A 13 -6.60 -3.40 8.15
CA THR A 13 -5.99 -2.19 7.61
C THR A 13 -5.80 -1.16 8.72
N ASP A 14 -4.59 -0.61 8.82
CA ASP A 14 -4.24 0.42 9.79
C ASP A 14 -4.11 1.76 9.08
N LEU A 15 -5.04 2.68 9.37
CA LEU A 15 -5.07 4.02 8.80
C LEU A 15 -4.65 5.04 9.86
N LYS A 16 -3.66 5.89 9.52
CA LYS A 16 -3.25 7.01 10.39
C LYS A 16 -3.29 8.31 9.61
N GLU A 17 -3.90 9.32 10.20
CA GLU A 17 -4.00 10.64 9.60
C GLU A 17 -2.63 11.22 9.26
N GLY A 18 -2.49 11.81 8.08
CA GLY A 18 -1.28 12.43 7.58
C GLY A 18 -0.26 11.48 6.98
N ARG A 19 -0.47 10.17 7.08
CA ARG A 19 0.47 9.18 6.56
C ARG A 19 0.30 9.01 5.04
N TRP A 20 1.41 8.87 4.33
CA TRP A 20 1.45 8.67 2.88
C TRP A 20 1.34 7.20 2.46
N TRP A 21 0.98 6.33 3.36
CA TRP A 21 0.84 4.89 3.11
C TRP A 21 -0.04 4.26 4.19
N TYR A 22 -0.61 3.10 3.87
CA TYR A 22 -1.31 2.32 4.88
C TYR A 22 -1.11 0.82 4.65
N PRO A 23 -0.84 0.04 5.70
CA PRO A 23 -0.67 -1.39 5.58
C PRO A 23 -1.98 -2.12 5.77
N THR A 24 -2.13 -3.23 5.06
CA THR A 24 -3.16 -4.23 5.32
C THR A 24 -2.46 -5.54 5.63
N VAL A 25 -2.69 -6.09 6.81
CA VAL A 25 -2.13 -7.37 7.21
C VAL A 25 -3.18 -8.45 6.99
N TYR A 26 -2.81 -9.50 6.26
CA TYR A 26 -3.65 -10.64 5.99
C TYR A 26 -3.23 -11.80 6.89
N ARG A 27 -4.21 -12.40 7.59
CA ARG A 27 -4.01 -13.53 8.49
C ARG A 27 -5.01 -14.62 8.18
N SER A 28 -4.62 -15.88 8.42
CA SER A 28 -5.54 -17.01 8.34
C SER A 28 -6.52 -16.97 9.52
N ALA A 29 -7.55 -17.82 9.46
CA ALA A 29 -8.56 -17.91 10.51
C ALA A 29 -7.95 -18.27 11.88
N ASP A 30 -6.84 -19.00 11.90
CA ASP A 30 -6.11 -19.37 13.13
C ASP A 30 -4.99 -18.40 13.49
N GLY A 31 -4.92 -17.23 12.83
CA GLY A 31 -4.02 -16.13 13.17
C GLY A 31 -2.64 -16.16 12.49
N GLU A 32 -2.37 -17.13 11.62
CA GLU A 32 -1.11 -17.19 10.89
C GLU A 32 -1.03 -16.06 9.86
N ARG A 33 0.11 -15.37 9.80
CA ARG A 33 0.30 -14.26 8.86
C ARG A 33 0.45 -14.78 7.43
N ARG A 34 -0.40 -14.29 6.53
CA ARG A 34 -0.34 -14.57 5.09
C ARG A 34 0.55 -13.58 4.35
N GLY A 35 0.63 -12.35 4.84
CA GLY A 35 1.44 -11.29 4.27
C GLY A 35 0.93 -9.91 4.62
N THR A 36 1.67 -8.90 4.19
CA THR A 36 1.32 -7.49 4.39
C THR A 36 1.38 -6.77 3.05
N TYR A 37 0.33 -6.02 2.73
CA TYR A 37 0.25 -5.20 1.54
C TYR A 37 0.24 -3.74 1.97
N VAL A 38 1.23 -2.95 1.51
CA VAL A 38 1.31 -1.53 1.83
C VAL A 38 0.96 -0.71 0.61
N ASN A 39 -0.12 0.04 0.71
CA ASN A 39 -0.54 0.97 -0.34
C ASN A 39 0.10 2.33 -0.11
N VAL A 40 0.70 2.92 -1.14
CA VAL A 40 1.20 4.28 -1.11
C VAL A 40 0.10 5.21 -1.62
N CYS A 41 -0.17 6.27 -0.90
CA CYS A 41 -1.28 7.18 -1.16
C CYS A 41 -0.94 8.61 -0.78
N THR A 42 -1.80 9.55 -1.11
CA THR A 42 -1.73 10.91 -0.58
C THR A 42 -2.00 10.87 0.93
N PRO A 43 -1.60 11.91 1.68
CA PRO A 43 -1.83 11.91 3.13
C PRO A 43 -3.27 11.57 3.49
N VAL A 44 -3.41 10.57 4.37
CA VAL A 44 -4.72 10.08 4.80
C VAL A 44 -5.42 11.17 5.62
N GLU A 45 -6.67 11.46 5.28
CA GLU A 45 -7.52 12.39 6.01
C GLU A 45 -8.66 11.61 6.68
N ILE A 46 -8.76 11.73 8.00
CA ILE A 46 -9.77 11.01 8.79
C ILE A 46 -10.84 11.99 9.27
N PHE A 47 -12.08 11.73 8.86
CA PHE A 47 -13.26 12.49 9.27
C PHE A 47 -14.17 11.58 10.10
N PRO A 48 -15.16 12.14 10.84
CA PRO A 48 -16.03 11.32 11.70
C PRO A 48 -16.77 10.18 10.99
N THR A 49 -17.09 10.36 9.69
CA THR A 49 -17.89 9.37 8.95
C THR A 49 -17.21 8.86 7.69
N GLU A 50 -15.99 9.32 7.39
CA GLU A 50 -15.27 8.90 6.17
C GLU A 50 -13.76 9.07 6.30
N VAL A 51 -13.04 8.39 5.43
CA VAL A 51 -11.59 8.51 5.27
C VAL A 51 -11.33 8.89 3.82
N ARG A 52 -10.45 9.84 3.57
CA ARG A 52 -10.08 10.28 2.22
C ARG A 52 -8.60 10.14 1.95
N TYR A 53 -8.27 9.61 0.80
CA TYR A 53 -6.92 9.57 0.25
C TYR A 53 -7.01 9.27 -1.24
N VAL A 54 -5.93 9.54 -1.96
CA VAL A 54 -5.81 9.18 -3.38
C VAL A 54 -4.73 8.11 -3.50
N ASP A 55 -5.07 7.00 -4.14
CA ASP A 55 -4.12 5.92 -4.43
C ASP A 55 -3.06 6.44 -5.42
N LEU A 56 -1.79 6.22 -5.12
CA LEU A 56 -0.67 6.63 -5.96
C LEU A 56 -0.08 5.45 -6.75
N HIS A 57 -0.81 4.37 -6.87
CA HIS A 57 -0.55 3.21 -7.74
C HIS A 57 0.58 2.28 -7.31
N VAL A 58 1.71 2.81 -6.81
CA VAL A 58 2.83 1.97 -6.38
C VAL A 58 2.54 1.37 -5.00
N ASP A 59 2.90 0.09 -4.83
CA ASP A 59 2.65 -0.64 -3.60
C ASP A 59 3.87 -1.46 -3.19
N VAL A 60 3.93 -1.85 -1.91
CA VAL A 60 4.98 -2.72 -1.38
C VAL A 60 4.33 -3.91 -0.70
N VAL A 61 4.78 -5.12 -1.04
CA VAL A 61 4.23 -6.36 -0.52
C VAL A 61 5.29 -7.10 0.27
N LYS A 62 4.94 -7.52 1.49
CA LYS A 62 5.75 -8.45 2.26
C LYS A 62 5.02 -9.80 2.31
N HIS A 63 5.63 -10.81 1.72
CA HIS A 63 5.08 -12.16 1.65
C HIS A 63 5.24 -12.90 2.98
N ALA A 64 4.53 -14.02 3.12
CA ALA A 64 4.58 -14.85 4.34
C ALA A 64 5.98 -15.36 4.66
N ASP A 65 6.81 -15.58 3.64
CA ASP A 65 8.21 -16.03 3.80
C ASP A 65 9.18 -14.90 4.14
N GLY A 66 8.70 -13.66 4.28
CA GLY A 66 9.51 -12.49 4.59
C GLY A 66 10.05 -11.75 3.37
N THR A 67 9.85 -12.26 2.17
CA THR A 67 10.27 -11.60 0.93
C THR A 67 9.49 -10.31 0.74
N VAL A 68 10.20 -9.23 0.42
CA VAL A 68 9.61 -7.91 0.15
C VAL A 68 9.75 -7.60 -1.33
N GLU A 69 8.66 -7.17 -1.94
CA GLU A 69 8.67 -6.80 -3.34
C GLU A 69 7.86 -5.52 -3.56
N ARG A 70 8.36 -4.67 -4.45
CA ARG A 70 7.70 -3.45 -4.87
C ARG A 70 6.96 -3.72 -6.17
N VAL A 71 5.71 -3.30 -6.26
CA VAL A 71 4.84 -3.62 -7.41
C VAL A 71 4.16 -2.36 -7.95
N ASP A 72 3.76 -2.43 -9.24
CA ASP A 72 2.96 -1.41 -9.91
C ASP A 72 3.67 -0.06 -10.13
N ASP A 73 5.01 -0.03 -10.15
CA ASP A 73 5.77 1.17 -10.55
C ASP A 73 5.41 1.61 -11.97
N ASP A 74 5.20 0.67 -12.88
CA ASP A 74 4.81 0.94 -14.26
C ASP A 74 3.40 1.57 -14.33
N GLU A 75 2.51 1.19 -13.43
CA GLU A 75 1.18 1.77 -13.32
C GLU A 75 1.25 3.24 -12.91
N LEU A 76 2.16 3.59 -11.99
CA LEU A 76 2.41 4.98 -11.61
C LEU A 76 3.01 5.77 -12.77
N ASP A 77 3.99 5.20 -13.49
CA ASP A 77 4.61 5.83 -14.65
C ASP A 77 3.58 6.12 -15.73
N ASP A 78 2.68 5.18 -15.99
CA ASP A 78 1.59 5.35 -16.96
C ASP A 78 0.63 6.45 -16.54
N ALA A 79 0.32 6.57 -15.25
CA ALA A 79 -0.55 7.61 -14.72
C ALA A 79 0.07 9.01 -14.88
N VAL A 80 1.39 9.12 -14.70
CA VAL A 80 2.12 10.38 -14.93
C VAL A 80 2.07 10.75 -16.41
N GLU A 81 2.34 9.80 -17.29
CA GLU A 81 2.33 10.02 -18.75
C GLU A 81 0.96 10.41 -19.24
N ALA A 82 -0.10 9.84 -18.67
CA ALA A 82 -1.48 10.18 -19.00
C ALA A 82 -1.95 11.52 -18.40
N GLY A 83 -1.15 12.15 -17.56
CA GLY A 83 -1.49 13.41 -16.90
C GLY A 83 -2.41 13.27 -15.69
N HIS A 84 -2.62 12.06 -15.19
CA HIS A 84 -3.46 11.82 -14.01
C HIS A 84 -2.74 12.09 -12.69
N VAL A 85 -1.42 11.99 -12.67
CA VAL A 85 -0.58 12.24 -11.49
C VAL A 85 0.54 13.20 -11.86
N PRO A 86 0.67 14.35 -11.18
CA PRO A 86 1.80 15.26 -11.42
C PRO A 86 3.14 14.60 -11.08
N GLU A 87 4.20 14.92 -11.83
CA GLU A 87 5.51 14.32 -11.63
C GLU A 87 6.04 14.52 -10.20
N ALA A 88 5.86 15.69 -9.61
CA ALA A 88 6.30 15.97 -8.24
C ALA A 88 5.62 15.02 -7.22
N LEU A 89 4.35 14.72 -7.44
CA LEU A 89 3.61 13.79 -6.58
C LEU A 89 4.10 12.35 -6.79
N ALA A 90 4.37 11.97 -8.04
CA ALA A 90 4.92 10.66 -8.37
C ALA A 90 6.30 10.46 -7.74
N GLU A 91 7.17 11.47 -7.75
CA GLU A 91 8.47 11.42 -7.07
C GLU A 91 8.29 11.16 -5.58
N ARG A 92 7.34 11.85 -4.94
CA ARG A 92 7.04 11.65 -3.53
C ARG A 92 6.56 10.21 -3.27
N ALA A 93 5.70 9.69 -4.13
CA ALA A 93 5.21 8.32 -4.03
C ALA A 93 6.36 7.30 -4.11
N ARG A 94 7.32 7.52 -5.02
CA ARG A 94 8.49 6.64 -5.16
C ARG A 94 9.39 6.70 -3.93
N GLU A 95 9.60 7.88 -3.36
CA GLU A 95 10.36 8.05 -2.11
C GLU A 95 9.70 7.31 -0.96
N VAL A 96 8.39 7.45 -0.80
CA VAL A 96 7.63 6.77 0.24
C VAL A 96 7.71 5.24 0.06
N ALA A 97 7.53 4.76 -1.16
CA ALA A 97 7.64 3.33 -1.47
C ALA A 97 9.02 2.78 -1.12
N SER A 98 10.09 3.52 -1.45
CA SER A 98 11.46 3.12 -1.12
C SER A 98 11.68 3.06 0.39
N ALA A 99 11.16 4.04 1.14
CA ALA A 99 11.27 4.06 2.60
C ALA A 99 10.51 2.89 3.24
N VAL A 100 9.31 2.60 2.75
CA VAL A 100 8.50 1.46 3.22
C VAL A 100 9.20 0.14 2.93
N GLU A 101 9.71 -0.02 1.71
CA GLU A 101 10.44 -1.22 1.28
C GLU A 101 11.64 -1.49 2.19
N SER A 102 12.39 -0.45 2.56
CA SER A 102 13.53 -0.56 3.45
C SER A 102 13.14 -0.87 4.89
N ALA A 103 11.94 -0.47 5.33
CA ALA A 103 11.46 -0.66 6.70
C ALA A 103 10.80 -2.02 6.93
N LEU A 104 10.37 -2.69 5.89
CA LEU A 104 9.77 -4.02 5.97
C LEU A 104 10.86 -5.11 6.04
#